data_ed1194d0c1c246e95b203226f55b877e
#
_entry.id   ed1194d0c1c246e95b203226f55b877e
#
_cell.length_a   1.000
_cell.length_b   1.000
_cell.length_c   1.000
_cell.angle_alpha   90.00
_cell.angle_beta   90.00
_cell.angle_gamma   90.00
#
_symmetry.space_group_name_H-M   'P 1'
#
loop_
_entity.id
_entity.type
_entity.pdbx_description
1 polymer ?
#
loop_
_entity_poly.entity_id
_entity_poly.type
_entity_poly.pdbx_seq_one_letter_code
_entity_poly.pdbx_strand_id
1 'polypeptide(L)'
;MAKKDQESQEKQVLTEWQKRNLEFLRKKETEDSEEFANGKVVHSQEATSNESQPPVKKKVKKKKKTKRKKRKKGNTTSNIPIAQQNLAGLVVFIAALLIVFSLFFISPWSKQKVLTVSGTKNALPEDVKVASGILDTDYITHVFFNQEEVASTVEKTNVWVKKATVTYSFPNQFNIAVKEYPIVAYRQTSNGYVSILENGKTGGTVSTGNLPDKFITLKMDDEKKIEDLVKELNKLDSKIKTNIQIINLTPTKATTDLLTIELYDGNSIRVPLSQLTTKLPYYEKIKSKLSDGSIVDME
;
A
#
# COMPACT_ATOMS: atom_id res chain seq x y z
N MET A 1 -20.24 7.08 -56.80
CA MET A 1 -19.75 8.30 -56.16
C MET A 1 -18.73 7.90 -55.15
N ALA A 2 -17.48 8.16 -55.41
CA ALA A 2 -16.28 7.69 -54.70
C ALA A 2 -16.05 8.47 -53.42
N LYS A 3 -15.89 7.73 -52.31
CA LYS A 3 -15.32 8.27 -51.06
C LYS A 3 -13.80 8.23 -51.17
N LYS A 4 -13.20 9.40 -51.03
CA LYS A 4 -11.77 9.61 -50.97
C LYS A 4 -11.32 9.51 -49.55
N ASP A 5 -10.57 8.45 -49.23
CA ASP A 5 -9.91 8.27 -47.96
C ASP A 5 -8.70 9.20 -47.90
N GLN A 6 -8.71 10.13 -46.95
CA GLN A 6 -7.56 10.95 -46.60
C GLN A 6 -6.88 10.28 -45.40
N GLU A 7 -5.81 9.59 -45.70
CA GLU A 7 -4.84 9.06 -44.73
C GLU A 7 -3.93 10.21 -44.30
N SER A 8 -4.20 10.75 -43.12
CA SER A 8 -3.32 11.73 -42.46
C SER A 8 -2.16 11.00 -41.81
N GLN A 9 -1.00 10.99 -42.44
CA GLN A 9 0.26 10.59 -41.82
C GLN A 9 0.64 11.59 -40.72
N GLU A 10 0.37 11.18 -39.47
CA GLU A 10 0.99 11.81 -38.30
C GLU A 10 2.50 11.59 -38.36
N LYS A 11 3.26 12.64 -38.67
CA LYS A 11 4.71 12.66 -38.51
C LYS A 11 5.02 12.59 -36.98
N GLN A 12 5.31 11.42 -36.48
CA GLN A 12 5.82 11.25 -35.12
C GLN A 12 7.14 12.01 -35.01
N VAL A 13 7.12 13.05 -34.20
CA VAL A 13 8.34 13.80 -33.84
C VAL A 13 9.14 12.94 -32.89
N LEU A 14 10.20 12.32 -33.42
CA LEU A 14 11.11 11.49 -32.64
C LEU A 14 11.78 12.30 -31.53
N THR A 15 11.81 11.76 -30.33
CA THR A 15 12.51 12.36 -29.19
C THR A 15 14.03 12.44 -29.47
N GLU A 16 14.73 13.35 -28.79
CA GLU A 16 16.19 13.50 -28.90
C GLU A 16 16.95 12.19 -28.66
N TRP A 17 16.47 11.37 -27.75
CA TRP A 17 17.03 10.06 -27.46
C TRP A 17 16.84 9.09 -28.61
N GLN A 18 15.68 9.06 -29.23
CA GLN A 18 15.39 8.20 -30.39
C GLN A 18 16.24 8.61 -31.60
N LYS A 19 16.48 9.90 -31.82
CA LYS A 19 17.38 10.41 -32.88
C LYS A 19 18.80 9.92 -32.66
N ARG A 20 19.34 10.04 -31.43
CA ARG A 20 20.71 9.57 -31.11
C ARG A 20 20.85 8.07 -31.27
N ASN A 21 19.84 7.29 -30.90
CA ASN A 21 19.87 5.84 -31.03
C ASN A 21 19.83 5.40 -32.50
N LEU A 22 19.05 6.06 -33.35
CA LEU A 22 19.06 5.84 -34.80
C LEU A 22 20.38 6.19 -35.43
N GLU A 23 21.01 7.28 -35.01
CA GLU A 23 22.32 7.69 -35.47
C GLU A 23 23.42 6.68 -35.08
N PHE A 24 23.38 6.18 -33.87
CA PHE A 24 24.27 5.11 -33.37
C PHE A 24 24.12 3.82 -34.18
N LEU A 25 22.89 3.37 -34.45
CA LEU A 25 22.63 2.16 -35.24
C LEU A 25 23.13 2.33 -36.69
N ARG A 26 22.91 3.51 -37.29
CA ARG A 26 23.36 3.79 -38.63
C ARG A 26 24.91 3.82 -38.74
N LYS A 27 25.59 4.35 -37.70
CA LYS A 27 27.04 4.35 -37.62
C LYS A 27 27.58 2.94 -37.47
N LYS A 28 26.92 2.09 -36.69
CA LYS A 28 27.29 0.69 -36.53
C LYS A 28 27.11 -0.12 -37.81
N GLU A 29 26.03 0.10 -38.57
CA GLU A 29 25.82 -0.53 -39.89
C GLU A 29 26.87 -0.13 -40.91
N THR A 30 27.37 1.13 -40.88
CA THR A 30 28.45 1.57 -41.76
C THR A 30 29.80 0.96 -41.36
N GLU A 31 30.10 0.84 -40.07
CA GLU A 31 31.30 0.18 -39.56
C GLU A 31 31.30 -1.31 -39.90
N ASP A 32 30.18 -2.03 -39.72
CA ASP A 32 30.02 -3.44 -40.10
C ASP A 32 30.15 -3.66 -41.62
N SER A 33 29.67 -2.72 -42.46
CA SER A 33 29.76 -2.80 -43.90
C SER A 33 31.19 -2.54 -44.41
N GLU A 34 31.99 -1.69 -43.73
CA GLU A 34 33.40 -1.47 -44.06
C GLU A 34 34.29 -2.67 -43.59
N GLU A 35 33.90 -3.39 -42.53
CA GLU A 35 34.59 -4.59 -42.07
C GLU A 35 34.37 -5.79 -43.02
N PHE A 36 33.20 -5.87 -43.66
CA PHE A 36 32.91 -6.87 -44.72
C PHE A 36 33.65 -6.58 -46.05
N ALA A 37 33.96 -5.33 -46.31
CA ALA A 37 34.73 -4.96 -47.54
C ALA A 37 36.21 -5.28 -47.45
N ASN A 38 36.75 -5.50 -46.24
CA ASN A 38 38.20 -5.74 -45.99
C ASN A 38 38.52 -7.21 -45.64
N GLY A 39 37.78 -8.15 -46.15
CA GLY A 39 38.09 -9.57 -46.32
C GLY A 39 38.93 -10.26 -45.21
N LYS A 40 38.27 -10.63 -44.06
CA LYS A 40 38.80 -11.67 -43.18
C LYS A 40 37.68 -12.57 -42.68
N VAL A 41 37.50 -13.66 -43.44
CA VAL A 41 36.60 -14.75 -43.07
C VAL A 41 37.16 -15.48 -41.84
N VAL A 42 36.45 -15.47 -40.73
CA VAL A 42 36.67 -16.39 -39.61
C VAL A 42 35.53 -17.42 -39.64
N HIS A 43 35.90 -18.62 -40.01
CA HIS A 43 35.07 -19.81 -40.10
C HIS A 43 34.84 -20.37 -38.68
N SER A 44 33.61 -20.44 -38.26
CA SER A 44 33.18 -21.33 -37.18
C SER A 44 32.75 -22.63 -37.80
N GLN A 45 33.37 -23.72 -37.40
CA GLN A 45 32.95 -25.07 -37.74
C GLN A 45 32.52 -25.82 -36.49
N GLU A 46 31.33 -26.30 -36.62
CA GLU A 46 30.72 -27.34 -35.81
C GLU A 46 31.17 -28.71 -36.31
N ALA A 47 31.30 -29.66 -35.39
CA ALA A 47 31.82 -31.01 -35.56
C ALA A 47 30.86 -31.96 -36.28
N THR A 48 31.39 -32.90 -37.08
CA THR A 48 31.07 -34.35 -36.94
C THR A 48 31.98 -35.24 -37.82
N SER A 49 32.61 -36.17 -37.17
CA SER A 49 32.94 -37.62 -37.40
C SER A 49 33.30 -38.18 -38.78
N ASN A 50 34.38 -38.92 -38.70
CA ASN A 50 34.72 -40.27 -39.24
C ASN A 50 35.41 -40.45 -40.60
N GLU A 51 36.57 -41.03 -40.50
CA GLU A 51 37.11 -42.32 -40.96
C GLU A 51 38.08 -42.36 -42.14
N SER A 52 39.19 -43.10 -41.86
CA SER A 52 40.07 -43.93 -42.72
C SER A 52 41.17 -43.32 -43.57
N GLN A 53 42.36 -43.83 -43.24
CA GLN A 53 43.73 -43.82 -43.81
C GLN A 53 43.86 -44.45 -45.21
N PRO A 54 45.07 -44.65 -45.75
CA PRO A 54 46.35 -43.93 -45.82
C PRO A 54 46.95 -43.93 -47.27
N PRO A 55 48.28 -44.00 -47.53
CA PRO A 55 49.32 -42.96 -47.59
C PRO A 55 50.01 -42.87 -48.97
N VAL A 56 50.69 -41.77 -49.28
CA VAL A 56 51.77 -41.76 -50.25
C VAL A 56 52.86 -40.73 -49.92
N LYS A 57 54.12 -41.23 -49.87
CA LYS A 57 55.38 -40.50 -49.74
C LYS A 57 55.72 -39.67 -50.96
N LYS A 58 56.35 -38.50 -50.82
CA LYS A 58 57.64 -38.15 -51.45
C LYS A 58 58.12 -36.70 -51.16
N LYS A 59 59.35 -36.70 -50.68
CA LYS A 59 60.54 -35.87 -51.02
C LYS A 59 60.72 -34.47 -50.53
N VAL A 60 61.63 -34.40 -49.64
CA VAL A 60 62.67 -33.44 -49.26
C VAL A 60 62.98 -32.32 -50.27
N LYS A 61 62.95 -31.08 -49.78
CA LYS A 61 63.86 -29.99 -50.13
C LYS A 61 64.19 -29.13 -48.91
N LYS A 62 65.48 -29.18 -48.53
CA LYS A 62 66.14 -28.35 -47.55
C LYS A 62 66.02 -26.84 -47.99
N LYS A 63 65.53 -25.93 -47.15
CA LYS A 63 65.80 -24.51 -47.21
C LYS A 63 66.10 -23.95 -45.84
N LYS A 64 67.17 -23.23 -45.77
CA LYS A 64 67.88 -22.54 -44.72
C LYS A 64 67.06 -21.97 -43.55
N LYS A 65 67.56 -22.26 -42.33
CA LYS A 65 67.20 -21.65 -41.07
C LYS A 65 67.56 -20.15 -41.07
N THR A 66 66.60 -19.26 -41.14
CA THR A 66 66.76 -17.89 -40.66
C THR A 66 66.29 -17.85 -39.18
N LYS A 67 67.23 -17.51 -38.30
CA LYS A 67 67.03 -17.31 -36.88
C LYS A 67 66.04 -16.15 -36.68
N ARG A 68 64.75 -16.41 -36.47
CA ARG A 68 63.81 -15.41 -35.95
C ARG A 68 64.12 -15.21 -34.47
N LYS A 69 64.62 -13.99 -34.12
CA LYS A 69 64.70 -13.50 -32.73
C LYS A 69 63.33 -13.59 -32.09
N LYS A 70 63.15 -14.47 -31.10
CA LYS A 70 62.01 -14.44 -30.19
C LYS A 70 61.98 -13.08 -29.50
N ARG A 71 61.05 -12.21 -29.90
CA ARG A 71 60.66 -11.06 -29.10
C ARG A 71 60.10 -11.63 -27.79
N LYS A 72 60.80 -11.43 -26.69
CA LYS A 72 60.27 -11.62 -25.34
C LYS A 72 59.05 -10.72 -25.22
N LYS A 73 57.85 -11.32 -25.10
CA LYS A 73 56.68 -10.61 -24.60
C LYS A 73 57.05 -10.19 -23.18
N GLY A 74 57.35 -8.93 -22.99
CA GLY A 74 57.46 -8.34 -21.67
C GLY A 74 56.10 -8.48 -21.00
N ASN A 75 56.00 -9.33 -19.98
CA ASN A 75 54.95 -9.26 -18.99
C ASN A 75 55.14 -7.93 -18.30
N THR A 76 54.45 -6.89 -18.74
CA THR A 76 54.17 -5.71 -17.91
C THR A 76 53.18 -6.17 -16.85
N THR A 77 53.67 -6.80 -15.80
CA THR A 77 52.96 -6.83 -14.52
C THR A 77 53.00 -5.39 -14.04
N SER A 78 51.93 -4.66 -14.30
CA SER A 78 51.71 -3.40 -13.63
C SER A 78 51.62 -3.70 -12.13
N ASN A 79 52.65 -3.36 -11.38
CA ASN A 79 52.66 -3.42 -9.93
C ASN A 79 51.62 -2.40 -9.42
N ILE A 80 50.36 -2.82 -9.38
CA ILE A 80 49.33 -2.07 -8.71
C ILE A 80 49.67 -2.07 -7.22
N PRO A 81 49.84 -0.92 -6.59
CA PRO A 81 50.20 -0.88 -5.17
C PRO A 81 49.16 -1.66 -4.35
N ILE A 82 49.62 -2.41 -3.36
CA ILE A 82 48.80 -3.33 -2.53
C ILE A 82 47.56 -2.64 -1.96
N ALA A 83 47.66 -1.35 -1.63
CA ALA A 83 46.54 -0.55 -1.18
C ALA A 83 45.40 -0.41 -2.25
N GLN A 84 45.77 -0.30 -3.54
CA GLN A 84 44.78 -0.23 -4.62
C GLN A 84 44.18 -1.61 -4.94
N GLN A 85 44.92 -2.69 -4.75
CA GLN A 85 44.41 -4.07 -4.89
C GLN A 85 43.37 -4.37 -3.80
N ASN A 86 43.62 -3.94 -2.54
CA ASN A 86 42.69 -4.12 -1.44
C ASN A 86 41.40 -3.27 -1.65
N LEU A 87 41.54 -2.05 -2.16
CA LEU A 87 40.41 -1.21 -2.48
C LEU A 87 39.56 -1.79 -3.61
N ALA A 88 40.19 -2.27 -4.68
CA ALA A 88 39.50 -2.92 -5.78
C ALA A 88 38.79 -4.22 -5.33
N GLY A 89 39.42 -5.02 -4.47
CA GLY A 89 38.83 -6.19 -3.85
C GLY A 89 37.60 -5.86 -3.01
N LEU A 90 37.69 -4.80 -2.21
CA LEU A 90 36.55 -4.30 -1.42
C LEU A 90 35.39 -3.86 -2.30
N VAL A 91 35.63 -3.12 -3.37
CA VAL A 91 34.61 -2.67 -4.32
C VAL A 91 33.92 -3.88 -4.98
N VAL A 92 34.68 -4.87 -5.44
CA VAL A 92 34.13 -6.09 -6.02
C VAL A 92 33.31 -6.88 -5.00
N PHE A 93 33.76 -6.97 -3.76
CA PHE A 93 33.03 -7.64 -2.68
C PHE A 93 31.69 -6.93 -2.39
N ILE A 94 31.71 -5.60 -2.28
CA ILE A 94 30.46 -4.81 -2.08
C ILE A 94 29.51 -4.99 -3.28
N ALA A 95 30.03 -4.94 -4.50
CA ALA A 95 29.22 -5.18 -5.70
C ALA A 95 28.61 -6.59 -5.72
N ALA A 96 29.36 -7.61 -5.33
CA ALA A 96 28.85 -8.97 -5.20
C ALA A 96 27.75 -9.09 -4.14
N LEU A 97 27.93 -8.44 -2.97
CA LEU A 97 26.89 -8.38 -1.94
C LEU A 97 25.63 -7.69 -2.45
N LEU A 98 25.75 -6.59 -3.17
CA LEU A 98 24.60 -5.88 -3.75
C LEU A 98 23.86 -6.74 -4.79
N ILE A 99 24.59 -7.52 -5.60
CA ILE A 99 24.00 -8.47 -6.55
C ILE A 99 23.23 -9.57 -5.81
N VAL A 100 23.82 -10.18 -4.78
CA VAL A 100 23.15 -11.23 -3.99
C VAL A 100 21.89 -10.65 -3.31
N PHE A 101 21.99 -9.45 -2.74
CA PHE A 101 20.87 -8.75 -2.13
C PHE A 101 19.76 -8.45 -3.16
N SER A 102 20.13 -7.96 -4.34
CA SER A 102 19.19 -7.70 -5.43
C SER A 102 18.47 -8.98 -5.90
N LEU A 103 19.21 -10.09 -6.05
CA LEU A 103 18.65 -11.39 -6.42
C LEU A 103 17.66 -11.91 -5.38
N PHE A 104 17.90 -11.66 -4.09
CA PHE A 104 16.95 -12.01 -3.03
C PHE A 104 15.62 -11.31 -3.22
N PHE A 105 15.61 -10.00 -3.53
CA PHE A 105 14.37 -9.24 -3.70
C PHE A 105 13.59 -9.58 -4.98
N ILE A 106 14.25 -10.12 -6.01
CA ILE A 106 13.59 -10.59 -7.24
C ILE A 106 13.12 -12.05 -7.10
N SER A 107 13.67 -12.79 -6.14
CA SER A 107 13.38 -14.20 -5.90
C SER A 107 11.92 -14.40 -5.42
N PRO A 108 11.30 -15.58 -5.71
CA PRO A 108 10.01 -15.97 -5.10
C PRO A 108 10.00 -15.94 -3.58
N TRP A 109 11.15 -16.05 -2.91
CA TRP A 109 11.27 -15.93 -1.46
C TRP A 109 10.89 -14.53 -0.95
N SER A 110 11.07 -13.52 -1.77
CA SER A 110 10.64 -12.15 -1.46
C SER A 110 9.12 -11.95 -1.52
N LYS A 111 8.35 -12.98 -1.87
CA LYS A 111 6.87 -12.99 -1.76
C LYS A 111 6.37 -13.54 -0.42
N GLN A 112 7.22 -14.31 0.27
CA GLN A 112 6.87 -14.88 1.57
C GLN A 112 6.94 -13.81 2.65
N LYS A 113 5.79 -13.26 3.00
CA LYS A 113 5.65 -12.25 4.04
C LYS A 113 4.73 -12.71 5.16
N VAL A 114 5.03 -12.27 6.37
CA VAL A 114 4.22 -12.52 7.56
C VAL A 114 3.52 -11.23 7.93
N LEU A 115 2.18 -11.24 7.87
CA LEU A 115 1.35 -10.11 8.26
C LEU A 115 0.86 -10.33 9.69
N THR A 116 1.21 -9.42 10.58
CA THR A 116 0.69 -9.35 11.96
C THR A 116 -0.17 -8.11 12.11
N VAL A 117 -1.22 -8.22 12.90
CA VAL A 117 -2.11 -7.09 13.22
C VAL A 117 -2.08 -6.88 14.72
N SER A 118 -1.98 -5.62 15.13
CA SER A 118 -1.97 -5.21 16.53
C SER A 118 -2.89 -4.02 16.80
N GLY A 119 -3.39 -3.89 18.04
CA GLY A 119 -4.25 -2.79 18.45
C GLY A 119 -5.74 -3.00 18.20
N THR A 120 -6.16 -4.14 17.68
CA THR A 120 -7.58 -4.51 17.53
C THR A 120 -8.21 -4.85 18.87
N LYS A 121 -9.48 -4.44 19.06
CA LYS A 121 -10.33 -4.79 20.18
C LYS A 121 -11.66 -5.40 19.70
N ASN A 122 -12.27 -4.76 18.72
CA ASN A 122 -13.57 -5.13 18.15
C ASN A 122 -13.43 -5.60 16.70
N ALA A 123 -12.46 -5.06 15.94
CA ALA A 123 -12.17 -5.52 14.60
C ALA A 123 -11.47 -6.88 14.63
N LEU A 124 -11.86 -7.78 13.74
CA LEU A 124 -11.16 -9.04 13.56
C LEU A 124 -9.81 -8.79 12.88
N PRO A 125 -8.69 -9.35 13.39
CA PRO A 125 -7.38 -9.19 12.77
C PRO A 125 -7.36 -9.63 11.29
N GLU A 126 -8.11 -10.67 10.96
CA GLU A 126 -8.19 -11.17 9.58
C GLU A 126 -8.89 -10.17 8.65
N ASP A 127 -9.94 -9.49 9.10
CA ASP A 127 -10.61 -8.43 8.32
C ASP A 127 -9.67 -7.26 8.05
N VAL A 128 -8.79 -6.92 9.00
CA VAL A 128 -7.77 -5.88 8.83
C VAL A 128 -6.71 -6.32 7.80
N LYS A 129 -6.31 -7.59 7.81
CA LYS A 129 -5.38 -8.13 6.80
C LYS A 129 -6.00 -8.07 5.40
N VAL A 130 -7.25 -8.50 5.27
CA VAL A 130 -7.98 -8.43 4.00
C VAL A 130 -8.13 -6.97 3.55
N ALA A 131 -8.49 -6.07 4.47
CA ALA A 131 -8.63 -4.64 4.20
C ALA A 131 -7.31 -3.97 3.75
N SER A 132 -6.15 -4.56 4.09
CA SER A 132 -4.84 -4.05 3.65
C SER A 132 -4.61 -4.14 2.15
N GLY A 133 -5.35 -5.02 1.46
CA GLY A 133 -5.18 -5.28 0.04
C GLY A 133 -3.86 -5.99 -0.33
N ILE A 134 -3.07 -6.40 0.68
CA ILE A 134 -1.80 -7.11 0.44
C ILE A 134 -2.09 -8.54 0.00
N LEU A 135 -1.67 -8.89 -1.21
CA LEU A 135 -1.82 -10.23 -1.77
C LEU A 135 -0.58 -11.09 -1.48
N ASP A 136 -0.77 -12.42 -1.42
CA ASP A 136 0.33 -13.37 -1.26
C ASP A 136 1.34 -13.28 -2.43
N THR A 137 0.88 -12.86 -3.60
CA THR A 137 1.69 -12.67 -4.80
C THR A 137 2.56 -11.43 -4.77
N ASP A 138 2.30 -10.46 -3.90
CA ASP A 138 3.05 -9.21 -3.83
C ASP A 138 4.46 -9.45 -3.30
N TYR A 139 5.41 -8.72 -3.87
CA TYR A 139 6.78 -8.70 -3.36
C TYR A 139 6.90 -7.87 -2.08
N ILE A 140 7.77 -8.30 -1.18
CA ILE A 140 8.10 -7.55 0.06
C ILE A 140 8.48 -6.10 -0.25
N THR A 141 9.24 -5.87 -1.33
CA THR A 141 9.64 -4.52 -1.77
C THR A 141 8.44 -3.64 -2.13
N HIS A 142 7.44 -4.21 -2.80
CA HIS A 142 6.23 -3.47 -3.15
C HIS A 142 5.51 -2.98 -1.89
N VAL A 143 5.28 -3.86 -0.93
CA VAL A 143 4.63 -3.50 0.34
C VAL A 143 5.49 -2.53 1.14
N PHE A 144 6.82 -2.72 1.14
CA PHE A 144 7.76 -1.86 1.86
C PHE A 144 7.74 -0.41 1.38
N PHE A 145 7.70 -0.19 0.06
CA PHE A 145 7.66 1.17 -0.48
C PHE A 145 6.28 1.82 -0.42
N ASN A 146 5.20 1.01 -0.27
CA ASN A 146 3.81 1.50 -0.27
C ASN A 146 3.14 1.38 1.12
N GLN A 147 3.91 1.40 2.22
CA GLN A 147 3.36 1.23 3.59
C GLN A 147 2.27 2.26 3.92
N GLU A 148 2.43 3.51 3.49
CA GLU A 148 1.44 4.57 3.71
C GLU A 148 0.17 4.35 2.91
N GLU A 149 0.28 3.86 1.68
CA GLU A 149 -0.87 3.53 0.84
C GLU A 149 -1.65 2.35 1.41
N VAL A 150 -0.96 1.32 1.87
CA VAL A 150 -1.56 0.17 2.56
C VAL A 150 -2.29 0.64 3.82
N ALA A 151 -1.65 1.48 4.65
CA ALA A 151 -2.29 2.04 5.84
C ALA A 151 -3.56 2.82 5.50
N SER A 152 -3.50 3.70 4.49
CA SER A 152 -4.66 4.46 4.00
C SER A 152 -5.77 3.54 3.47
N THR A 153 -5.41 2.44 2.82
CA THR A 153 -6.37 1.46 2.31
C THR A 153 -7.11 0.77 3.45
N VAL A 154 -6.39 0.36 4.50
CA VAL A 154 -6.99 -0.20 5.72
C VAL A 154 -7.96 0.78 6.37
N GLU A 155 -7.57 2.06 6.52
CA GLU A 155 -8.42 3.12 7.11
C GLU A 155 -9.70 3.37 6.32
N LYS A 156 -9.65 3.26 4.99
CA LYS A 156 -10.82 3.47 4.12
C LYS A 156 -11.75 2.26 4.04
N THR A 157 -11.17 1.07 4.07
CA THR A 157 -11.90 -0.18 3.82
C THR A 157 -12.51 -0.76 5.08
N ASN A 158 -11.83 -0.66 6.22
CA ASN A 158 -12.32 -1.22 7.49
C ASN A 158 -13.00 -0.13 8.32
N VAL A 159 -14.29 -0.31 8.60
CA VAL A 159 -15.13 0.68 9.32
C VAL A 159 -14.67 0.96 10.75
N TRP A 160 -14.01 -0.02 11.37
CA TRP A 160 -13.51 0.10 12.74
C TRP A 160 -12.23 0.92 12.85
N VAL A 161 -11.45 0.98 11.79
CA VAL A 161 -10.10 1.54 11.85
C VAL A 161 -10.13 3.05 11.66
N LYS A 162 -9.73 3.77 12.71
CA LYS A 162 -9.55 5.23 12.70
C LYS A 162 -8.19 5.63 12.14
N LYS A 163 -7.16 4.85 12.48
CA LYS A 163 -5.79 5.05 11.99
C LYS A 163 -5.07 3.73 11.92
N ALA A 164 -4.34 3.53 10.85
CA ALA A 164 -3.44 2.40 10.66
C ALA A 164 -2.00 2.89 10.48
N THR A 165 -1.05 2.06 10.87
CA THR A 165 0.38 2.27 10.62
C THR A 165 0.98 0.94 10.27
N VAL A 166 1.63 0.87 9.11
CA VAL A 166 2.32 -0.33 8.66
C VAL A 166 3.80 -0.17 8.93
N THR A 167 4.41 -1.16 9.59
CA THR A 167 5.83 -1.18 9.88
C THR A 167 6.45 -2.47 9.37
N TYR A 168 7.63 -2.35 8.78
CA TYR A 168 8.41 -3.48 8.30
C TYR A 168 9.48 -3.89 9.31
N SER A 169 9.64 -5.18 9.51
CA SER A 169 10.73 -5.79 10.27
C SER A 169 11.40 -6.86 9.42
N PHE A 170 12.72 -6.70 9.23
CA PHE A 170 13.52 -7.64 8.46
C PHE A 170 13.44 -9.07 9.07
N PRO A 171 13.38 -10.16 8.27
CA PRO A 171 13.51 -10.16 6.80
C PRO A 171 12.20 -10.00 6.02
N ASN A 172 11.03 -10.34 6.61
CA ASN A 172 9.78 -10.47 5.85
C ASN A 172 8.51 -10.21 6.69
N GLN A 173 8.64 -9.54 7.81
CA GLN A 173 7.50 -9.28 8.70
C GLN A 173 6.95 -7.87 8.49
N PHE A 174 5.63 -7.78 8.38
CA PHE A 174 4.90 -6.51 8.40
C PHE A 174 3.92 -6.52 9.56
N ASN A 175 3.95 -5.48 10.37
CA ASN A 175 2.98 -5.27 11.42
C ASN A 175 2.06 -4.11 11.06
N ILE A 176 0.75 -4.37 11.03
CA ILE A 176 -0.31 -3.38 10.83
C ILE A 176 -0.83 -3.01 12.21
N ALA A 177 -0.35 -1.90 12.78
CA ALA A 177 -0.84 -1.36 14.03
C ALA A 177 -2.06 -0.50 13.78
N VAL A 178 -3.19 -0.82 14.38
CA VAL A 178 -4.45 -0.08 14.20
C VAL A 178 -4.92 0.57 15.47
N LYS A 179 -5.55 1.73 15.30
CA LYS A 179 -6.33 2.41 16.33
C LYS A 179 -7.78 2.43 15.88
N GLU A 180 -8.66 1.81 16.67
CA GLU A 180 -10.08 1.75 16.35
C GLU A 180 -10.81 3.05 16.71
N TYR A 181 -11.93 3.29 16.01
CA TYR A 181 -12.90 4.27 16.43
C TYR A 181 -13.56 3.79 17.72
N PRO A 182 -13.70 4.64 18.75
CA PRO A 182 -14.48 4.30 19.93
C PRO A 182 -15.96 4.15 19.58
N ILE A 183 -16.66 3.30 20.31
CA ILE A 183 -18.12 3.16 20.27
C ILE A 183 -18.71 4.32 21.03
N VAL A 184 -19.61 5.07 20.41
CA VAL A 184 -20.26 6.27 20.98
C VAL A 184 -21.67 5.94 21.47
N ALA A 185 -22.37 5.06 20.76
CA ALA A 185 -23.76 4.69 21.05
C ALA A 185 -24.06 3.28 20.52
N TYR A 186 -25.21 2.77 20.86
CA TYR A 186 -25.74 1.52 20.34
C TYR A 186 -27.11 1.74 19.74
N ARG A 187 -27.31 1.33 18.49
CA ARG A 187 -28.63 1.35 17.86
C ARG A 187 -29.38 0.08 18.25
N GLN A 188 -30.58 0.27 18.81
CA GLN A 188 -31.49 -0.83 19.09
C GLN A 188 -32.12 -1.32 17.78
N THR A 189 -32.08 -2.62 17.52
CA THR A 189 -32.71 -3.28 16.38
C THR A 189 -33.61 -4.42 16.88
N SER A 190 -34.40 -5.01 15.99
CA SER A 190 -35.22 -6.20 16.33
C SER A 190 -34.39 -7.39 16.82
N ASN A 191 -33.12 -7.49 16.41
CA ASN A 191 -32.22 -8.61 16.71
C ASN A 191 -31.18 -8.30 17.80
N GLY A 192 -31.34 -7.20 18.55
CA GLY A 192 -30.39 -6.78 19.57
C GLY A 192 -29.81 -5.39 19.33
N TYR A 193 -28.56 -5.21 19.67
CA TYR A 193 -27.87 -3.92 19.57
C TYR A 193 -26.78 -3.96 18.50
N VAL A 194 -26.60 -2.84 17.82
CA VAL A 194 -25.54 -2.63 16.84
C VAL A 194 -24.72 -1.42 17.27
N SER A 195 -23.41 -1.56 17.35
CA SER A 195 -22.51 -0.47 17.77
C SER A 195 -22.48 0.65 16.74
N ILE A 196 -22.50 1.89 17.21
CA ILE A 196 -22.31 3.10 16.43
C ILE A 196 -20.97 3.72 16.82
N LEU A 197 -20.12 3.91 15.83
CA LEU A 197 -18.76 4.37 16.02
C LEU A 197 -18.65 5.90 16.01
N GLU A 198 -17.54 6.44 16.48
CA GLU A 198 -17.25 7.88 16.52
C GLU A 198 -17.35 8.57 15.13
N ASN A 199 -17.16 7.82 14.04
CA ASN A 199 -17.33 8.31 12.67
C ASN A 199 -18.80 8.26 12.18
N GLY A 200 -19.74 7.86 13.02
CA GLY A 200 -21.15 7.70 12.68
C GLY A 200 -21.50 6.40 11.96
N LYS A 201 -20.52 5.60 11.59
CA LYS A 201 -20.75 4.33 10.90
C LYS A 201 -21.17 3.22 11.86
N THR A 202 -21.89 2.27 11.30
CA THR A 202 -22.33 1.07 12.01
C THR A 202 -21.19 0.06 12.10
N GLY A 203 -20.89 -0.39 13.33
CA GLY A 203 -19.94 -1.47 13.60
C GLY A 203 -20.63 -2.84 13.64
N GLY A 204 -20.17 -3.72 14.51
CA GLY A 204 -20.72 -5.08 14.67
C GLY A 204 -21.94 -5.16 15.58
N THR A 205 -22.66 -6.28 15.48
CA THR A 205 -23.75 -6.62 16.40
C THR A 205 -23.16 -6.99 17.77
N VAL A 206 -23.81 -6.51 18.84
CA VAL A 206 -23.41 -6.71 20.21
C VAL A 206 -24.52 -7.45 20.96
N SER A 207 -24.16 -8.54 21.64
CA SER A 207 -25.08 -9.24 22.53
C SER A 207 -25.37 -8.39 23.75
N THR A 208 -26.60 -8.47 24.27
CA THR A 208 -27.06 -7.71 25.44
C THR A 208 -26.12 -7.88 26.66
N GLY A 209 -25.55 -9.06 26.85
CA GLY A 209 -24.63 -9.35 27.98
C GLY A 209 -23.24 -8.69 27.86
N ASN A 210 -22.91 -8.13 26.71
CA ASN A 210 -21.63 -7.45 26.45
C ASN A 210 -21.76 -5.92 26.41
N LEU A 211 -22.93 -5.38 26.73
CA LEU A 211 -23.15 -3.95 26.82
C LEU A 211 -22.54 -3.38 28.11
N PRO A 212 -22.01 -2.15 28.11
CA PRO A 212 -21.57 -1.46 29.33
C PRO A 212 -22.77 -1.17 30.26
N ASP A 213 -22.52 -0.93 31.55
CA ASP A 213 -23.56 -0.54 32.52
C ASP A 213 -24.32 0.75 32.13
N LYS A 214 -23.60 1.68 31.52
CA LYS A 214 -24.19 2.93 30.98
C LYS A 214 -23.75 3.11 29.54
N PHE A 215 -24.73 3.26 28.67
CA PHE A 215 -24.50 3.49 27.25
C PHE A 215 -25.67 4.30 26.64
N ILE A 216 -25.42 4.92 25.51
CA ILE A 216 -26.44 5.66 24.77
C ILE A 216 -27.14 4.69 23.82
N THR A 217 -28.45 4.59 23.93
CA THR A 217 -29.30 3.83 23.01
C THR A 217 -29.89 4.75 21.95
N LEU A 218 -29.75 4.44 20.69
CA LEU A 218 -30.39 5.13 19.59
C LEU A 218 -31.61 4.33 19.10
N LYS A 219 -32.76 4.99 19.07
CA LYS A 219 -34.01 4.46 18.48
C LYS A 219 -34.36 5.26 17.23
N MET A 220 -33.50 5.09 16.21
CA MET A 220 -33.67 5.68 14.89
C MET A 220 -32.94 4.85 13.85
N ASP A 221 -33.45 4.81 12.61
CA ASP A 221 -32.91 3.98 11.52
C ASP A 221 -32.27 4.80 10.39
N ASP A 222 -32.44 6.12 10.38
CA ASP A 222 -31.88 7.03 9.38
C ASP A 222 -30.35 7.17 9.60
N GLU A 223 -29.56 6.52 8.77
CA GLU A 223 -28.09 6.50 8.87
C GLU A 223 -27.50 7.90 8.77
N LYS A 224 -28.05 8.77 7.91
CA LYS A 224 -27.57 10.15 7.76
C LYS A 224 -27.80 10.96 9.04
N LYS A 225 -28.98 10.81 9.64
CA LYS A 225 -29.28 11.46 10.92
C LYS A 225 -28.45 10.91 12.07
N ILE A 226 -28.10 9.61 12.04
CA ILE A 226 -27.17 9.01 13.00
C ILE A 226 -25.77 9.61 12.83
N GLU A 227 -25.27 9.75 11.61
CA GLU A 227 -23.96 10.40 11.37
C GLU A 227 -23.95 11.86 11.87
N ASP A 228 -25.00 12.62 11.58
CA ASP A 228 -25.12 14.01 12.04
C ASP A 228 -25.25 14.09 13.55
N LEU A 229 -26.04 13.20 14.18
CA LEU A 229 -26.14 13.09 15.64
C LEU A 229 -24.78 12.79 16.28
N VAL A 230 -24.03 11.84 15.75
CA VAL A 230 -22.71 11.49 16.28
C VAL A 230 -21.74 12.67 16.17
N LYS A 231 -21.78 13.44 15.07
CA LYS A 231 -20.99 14.66 14.94
C LYS A 231 -21.30 15.68 16.04
N GLU A 232 -22.58 15.86 16.37
CA GLU A 232 -22.99 16.75 17.45
C GLU A 232 -22.63 16.18 18.83
N LEU A 233 -22.87 14.89 19.07
CA LEU A 233 -22.48 14.22 20.32
C LEU A 233 -20.97 14.32 20.59
N ASN A 234 -20.13 14.25 19.56
CA ASN A 234 -18.67 14.34 19.71
C ASN A 234 -18.22 15.73 20.20
N LYS A 235 -19.00 16.77 19.97
CA LYS A 235 -18.73 18.14 20.44
C LYS A 235 -19.17 18.37 21.90
N LEU A 236 -20.00 17.50 22.45
CA LEU A 236 -20.52 17.63 23.82
C LEU A 236 -19.48 17.23 24.85
N ASP A 237 -19.57 17.84 26.04
CA ASP A 237 -18.76 17.45 27.20
C ASP A 237 -19.09 16.00 27.64
N SER A 238 -18.07 15.32 28.14
CA SER A 238 -18.21 13.93 28.62
C SER A 238 -19.24 13.78 29.73
N LYS A 239 -19.39 14.77 30.62
CA LYS A 239 -20.36 14.76 31.71
C LYS A 239 -21.79 14.72 31.18
N ILE A 240 -22.08 15.48 30.11
CA ILE A 240 -23.40 15.50 29.48
C ILE A 240 -23.67 14.17 28.81
N LYS A 241 -22.69 13.65 28.03
CA LYS A 241 -22.82 12.36 27.33
C LYS A 241 -23.10 11.20 28.27
N THR A 242 -22.44 11.15 29.43
CA THR A 242 -22.63 10.04 30.40
C THR A 242 -23.98 10.02 31.05
N ASN A 243 -24.73 11.12 31.02
CA ASN A 243 -26.12 11.22 31.54
C ASN A 243 -27.17 10.83 30.50
N ILE A 244 -26.82 10.75 29.21
CA ILE A 244 -27.75 10.36 28.14
C ILE A 244 -27.97 8.86 28.17
N GLN A 245 -29.24 8.43 28.21
CA GLN A 245 -29.64 7.03 28.21
C GLN A 245 -30.20 6.60 26.84
N ILE A 246 -31.23 7.32 26.36
CA ILE A 246 -31.93 6.99 25.10
C ILE A 246 -32.09 8.26 24.28
N ILE A 247 -31.86 8.15 22.98
CA ILE A 247 -32.13 9.20 22.00
C ILE A 247 -33.12 8.66 20.98
N ASN A 248 -34.31 9.29 20.95
CA ASN A 248 -35.35 8.99 19.99
C ASN A 248 -35.48 10.14 18.97
N LEU A 249 -35.64 9.80 17.70
CA LEU A 249 -36.02 10.79 16.69
C LEU A 249 -37.55 10.91 16.70
N THR A 250 -38.06 12.10 17.08
CA THR A 250 -39.50 12.37 17.27
C THR A 250 -39.93 13.63 16.46
N PRO A 251 -39.85 13.55 15.10
CA PRO A 251 -40.10 14.71 14.26
C PRO A 251 -41.53 15.23 14.42
N THR A 252 -41.68 16.56 14.41
CA THR A 252 -42.96 17.25 14.36
C THR A 252 -43.13 17.91 12.98
N LYS A 253 -44.34 18.50 12.76
CA LYS A 253 -44.57 19.28 11.51
C LYS A 253 -43.72 20.56 11.46
N ALA A 254 -43.37 21.10 12.62
CA ALA A 254 -42.55 22.32 12.75
C ALA A 254 -41.05 21.99 12.73
N THR A 255 -40.63 20.89 13.40
CA THR A 255 -39.22 20.52 13.61
C THR A 255 -39.00 19.09 13.17
N THR A 256 -38.45 18.92 11.97
CA THR A 256 -38.26 17.60 11.34
C THR A 256 -37.06 16.81 11.90
N ASP A 257 -36.22 17.48 12.67
CA ASP A 257 -35.02 16.91 13.31
C ASP A 257 -35.11 16.90 14.85
N LEU A 258 -36.36 16.97 15.39
CA LEU A 258 -36.57 16.95 16.83
C LEU A 258 -36.15 15.61 17.44
N LEU A 259 -35.34 15.69 18.49
CA LEU A 259 -34.92 14.57 19.33
C LEU A 259 -35.64 14.62 20.67
N THR A 260 -36.06 13.47 21.17
CA THR A 260 -36.42 13.27 22.59
C THR A 260 -35.29 12.45 23.23
N ILE A 261 -34.64 13.05 24.22
CA ILE A 261 -33.48 12.45 24.92
C ILE A 261 -33.92 12.09 26.35
N GLU A 262 -33.89 10.84 26.68
CA GLU A 262 -34.11 10.33 28.03
C GLU A 262 -32.75 10.25 28.77
N LEU A 263 -32.72 10.72 30.00
CA LEU A 263 -31.50 10.81 30.80
C LEU A 263 -31.50 9.78 31.92
N TYR A 264 -30.31 9.39 32.38
CA TYR A 264 -30.15 8.49 33.53
C TYR A 264 -30.62 9.06 34.87
N ASP A 265 -30.79 10.39 34.96
CA ASP A 265 -31.36 11.06 36.11
C ASP A 265 -32.92 11.10 36.12
N GLY A 266 -33.55 10.44 35.15
CA GLY A 266 -35.01 10.30 35.04
C GLY A 266 -35.70 11.39 34.28
N ASN A 267 -35.04 12.46 33.89
CA ASN A 267 -35.60 13.56 33.12
C ASN A 267 -35.55 13.30 31.61
N SER A 268 -36.36 14.04 30.87
CA SER A 268 -36.36 14.01 29.40
C SER A 268 -36.16 15.39 28.81
N ILE A 269 -35.48 15.47 27.68
CA ILE A 269 -35.22 16.72 26.98
C ILE A 269 -35.70 16.58 25.53
N ARG A 270 -36.44 17.62 25.05
CA ARG A 270 -36.77 17.78 23.64
C ARG A 270 -35.87 18.86 23.04
N VAL A 271 -35.15 18.54 21.99
CA VAL A 271 -34.19 19.45 21.38
C VAL A 271 -34.00 19.13 19.91
N PRO A 272 -33.95 20.10 18.99
CA PRO A 272 -33.60 19.86 17.60
C PRO A 272 -32.14 19.35 17.49
N LEU A 273 -31.89 18.35 16.62
CA LEU A 273 -30.58 17.84 16.36
C LEU A 273 -29.59 18.95 15.97
N SER A 274 -30.04 19.84 15.09
CA SER A 274 -29.29 21.01 14.61
C SER A 274 -28.84 21.97 15.72
N GLN A 275 -29.47 21.94 16.89
CA GLN A 275 -29.19 22.82 18.03
C GLN A 275 -28.70 22.05 19.28
N LEU A 276 -28.43 20.77 19.14
CA LEU A 276 -28.07 19.89 20.25
C LEU A 276 -26.89 20.43 21.07
N THR A 277 -25.80 20.74 20.41
CA THR A 277 -24.56 21.23 21.05
C THR A 277 -24.76 22.58 21.75
N THR A 278 -25.66 23.42 21.24
CA THR A 278 -25.91 24.75 21.80
C THR A 278 -26.84 24.68 23.00
N LYS A 279 -27.93 23.92 22.88
CA LYS A 279 -29.02 23.91 23.86
C LYS A 279 -28.81 22.91 25.01
N LEU A 280 -28.31 21.72 24.74
CA LEU A 280 -28.17 20.66 25.74
C LEU A 280 -27.31 21.06 26.97
N PRO A 281 -26.22 21.85 26.85
CA PRO A 281 -25.46 22.31 28.02
C PRO A 281 -26.26 23.19 29.00
N TYR A 282 -27.37 23.83 28.57
CA TYR A 282 -28.20 24.58 29.48
C TYR A 282 -28.94 23.71 30.50
N TYR A 283 -29.16 22.41 30.15
CA TYR A 283 -29.76 21.46 31.08
C TYR A 283 -28.97 21.37 32.40
N GLU A 284 -27.63 21.33 32.35
CA GLU A 284 -26.76 21.27 33.53
C GLU A 284 -27.00 22.45 34.51
N LYS A 285 -27.44 23.60 34.00
CA LYS A 285 -27.72 24.81 34.81
C LYS A 285 -29.08 24.78 35.51
N ILE A 286 -30.02 24.00 34.96
CA ILE A 286 -31.41 24.01 35.45
C ILE A 286 -31.78 22.72 36.17
N LYS A 287 -31.02 21.62 35.97
CA LYS A 287 -31.37 20.29 36.50
C LYS A 287 -31.60 20.25 38.01
N SER A 288 -30.85 21.05 38.78
CA SER A 288 -31.02 21.14 40.23
C SER A 288 -32.35 21.76 40.69
N LYS A 289 -33.09 22.38 39.77
CA LYS A 289 -34.41 23.01 40.02
C LYS A 289 -35.58 22.20 39.48
N LEU A 290 -35.28 21.08 38.81
CA LEU A 290 -36.27 20.19 38.23
C LEU A 290 -36.68 19.11 39.24
N SER A 291 -37.93 18.68 39.20
CA SER A 291 -38.39 17.46 39.84
C SER A 291 -38.08 16.25 38.99
N ASP A 292 -38.02 15.09 39.63
CA ASP A 292 -37.80 13.82 38.90
C ASP A 292 -38.90 13.58 37.85
N GLY A 293 -38.52 13.13 36.70
CA GLY A 293 -39.44 12.88 35.58
C GLY A 293 -39.87 14.14 34.81
N SER A 294 -39.19 15.27 34.99
CA SER A 294 -39.46 16.49 34.24
C SER A 294 -39.14 16.36 32.75
N ILE A 295 -40.00 17.00 31.94
CA ILE A 295 -39.74 17.14 30.49
C ILE A 295 -39.31 18.59 30.24
N VAL A 296 -38.09 18.77 29.75
CA VAL A 296 -37.53 20.06 29.38
C VAL A 296 -37.66 20.25 27.88
N ASP A 297 -38.49 21.18 27.47
CA ASP A 297 -38.67 21.53 26.06
C ASP A 297 -37.72 22.64 25.67
N MET A 298 -36.86 22.35 24.72
CA MET A 298 -35.86 23.25 24.15
C MET A 298 -36.05 23.41 22.62
N GLU A 299 -37.27 23.15 22.13
CA GLU A 299 -37.63 23.31 20.72
C GLU A 299 -37.47 24.74 20.18
#